data_8078a46fe22102db54d37c853fa0d22b
#
_entry.id   8078a46fe22102db54d37c853fa0d22b
#
_cell.length_a   1.000
_cell.length_b   1.000
_cell.length_c   1.000
_cell.angle_alpha   90.00
_cell.angle_beta   90.00
_cell.angle_gamma   90.00
#
_symmetry.space_group_name_H-M   'P 1'
#
loop_
_entity.id
_entity.type
_entity.pdbx_description
1 polymer ?
#
loop_
_entity_poly.entity_id
_entity_poly.type
_entity_poly.pdbx_seq_one_letter_code
_entity_poly.pdbx_strand_id
1 'polypeptide(L)'
;GGGFSNRTNTDASGNPVSFLNQTSDNDGHGGQTFVRAGLTWHLTQSDHLNLGAFGMFGTRKQTNTINYLSDIPNSFLSSERISDSDNPMKGGNVELGYKHDFSKTSNLDVVASWNTWNMDQKSTYLQSSVFENEETTHSYQWQKNKMQSHNWELQADYVNAFNEFNKIEAGYKGT
;
A
#
# COMPACT_ATOMS: atom_id res chain seq x y z
N GLY A 1 -10.65 11.57 12.00
CA GLY A 1 -10.00 11.27 13.31
C GLY A 1 -8.95 12.28 13.63
N GLY A 2 -8.82 12.64 14.91
CA GLY A 2 -7.91 13.68 15.38
C GLY A 2 -6.85 13.16 16.35
N GLY A 3 -5.79 13.93 16.51
CA GLY A 3 -4.71 13.67 17.45
C GLY A 3 -4.13 14.96 18.01
N PHE A 4 -3.42 14.86 19.13
CA PHE A 4 -2.65 15.99 19.64
C PHE A 4 -1.27 15.51 20.10
N SER A 5 -0.29 16.41 20.06
CA SER A 5 1.07 16.18 20.55
C SER A 5 1.57 17.48 21.20
N ASN A 6 2.15 17.33 22.37
CA ASN A 6 2.79 18.45 23.08
C ASN A 6 4.27 18.12 23.24
N ARG A 7 5.11 19.07 22.85
CA ARG A 7 6.55 19.00 23.03
C ARG A 7 6.99 20.20 23.87
N THR A 8 7.67 19.93 24.98
CA THR A 8 8.30 20.95 25.81
C THR A 8 9.80 20.81 25.68
N ASN A 9 10.50 21.89 25.36
CA ASN A 9 11.95 21.95 25.40
C ASN A 9 12.38 22.41 26.79
N THR A 10 13.42 21.80 27.34
CA THR A 10 13.96 22.13 28.65
C THR A 10 15.41 22.60 28.53
N ASP A 11 15.85 23.44 29.47
CA ASP A 11 17.26 23.80 29.64
C ASP A 11 18.08 22.62 30.23
N ALA A 12 19.38 22.82 30.42
CA ALA A 12 20.29 21.85 31.01
C ALA A 12 19.94 21.48 32.47
N SER A 13 19.14 22.31 33.15
CA SER A 13 18.66 22.11 34.51
C SER A 13 17.29 21.41 34.56
N GLY A 14 16.68 21.14 33.38
CA GLY A 14 15.37 20.51 33.26
C GLY A 14 14.18 21.47 33.36
N ASN A 15 14.40 22.79 33.38
CA ASN A 15 13.32 23.77 33.39
C ASN A 15 12.74 23.94 31.97
N PRO A 16 11.41 24.03 31.82
CA PRO A 16 10.80 24.29 30.51
C PRO A 16 11.21 25.68 29.99
N VAL A 17 11.66 25.77 28.73
CA VAL A 17 12.09 27.00 28.05
C VAL A 17 11.26 27.33 26.84
N SER A 18 10.58 26.38 26.26
CA SER A 18 9.64 26.60 25.14
C SER A 18 8.72 25.37 24.93
N PHE A 19 7.64 25.60 24.24
CA PHE A 19 6.70 24.53 23.85
C PHE A 19 6.37 24.56 22.36
N LEU A 20 5.93 23.42 21.86
CA LEU A 20 5.30 23.24 20.56
C LEU A 20 4.10 22.30 20.73
N ASN A 21 2.91 22.85 20.60
CA ASN A 21 1.68 22.08 20.63
C ASN A 21 1.18 21.85 19.21
N GLN A 22 0.74 20.64 18.94
CA GLN A 22 0.21 20.24 17.64
C GLN A 22 -1.15 19.56 17.85
N THR A 23 -2.13 20.01 17.09
CA THR A 23 -3.40 19.28 16.92
C THR A 23 -3.54 18.87 15.45
N SER A 24 -4.07 17.69 15.22
CA SER A 24 -4.31 17.20 13.86
C SER A 24 -5.74 16.70 13.73
N ASP A 25 -6.33 16.99 12.60
CA ASP A 25 -7.60 16.40 12.17
C ASP A 25 -7.41 15.78 10.80
N ASN A 26 -7.94 14.54 10.66
CA ASN A 26 -7.78 13.75 9.46
C ASN A 26 -9.16 13.27 9.00
N ASP A 27 -9.55 13.73 7.82
CA ASP A 27 -10.74 13.28 7.11
C ASP A 27 -10.31 12.53 5.85
N GLY A 28 -10.92 11.35 5.63
CA GLY A 28 -10.56 10.52 4.50
C GLY A 28 -11.74 9.69 4.02
N HIS A 29 -11.88 9.65 2.72
CA HIS A 29 -12.87 8.81 2.04
C HIS A 29 -12.26 8.13 0.82
N GLY A 30 -12.86 7.02 0.43
CA GLY A 30 -12.41 6.26 -0.73
C GLY A 30 -13.25 5.02 -0.95
N GLY A 31 -13.02 4.40 -2.07
CA GLY A 31 -13.67 3.15 -2.44
C GLY A 31 -12.77 2.30 -3.30
N GLN A 32 -12.99 0.99 -3.22
CA GLN A 32 -12.28 0.00 -4.01
C GLN A 32 -13.28 -0.94 -4.65
N THR A 33 -13.01 -1.32 -5.89
CA THR A 33 -13.77 -2.31 -6.63
C THR A 33 -12.86 -3.46 -7.00
N PHE A 34 -13.35 -4.67 -6.79
CA PHE A 34 -12.66 -5.91 -7.10
C PHE A 34 -13.46 -6.67 -8.15
N VAL A 35 -12.76 -7.19 -9.15
CA VAL A 35 -13.31 -8.07 -10.17
C VAL A 35 -12.47 -9.33 -10.19
N ARG A 36 -13.12 -10.49 -10.17
CA ARG A 36 -12.46 -11.79 -10.28
C ARG A 36 -13.22 -12.64 -11.29
N ALA A 37 -12.47 -13.30 -12.14
CA ALA A 37 -12.98 -14.29 -13.07
C ALA A 37 -12.04 -15.48 -13.10
N GLY A 38 -12.59 -16.67 -13.37
CA GLY A 38 -11.80 -17.88 -13.50
C GLY A 38 -12.52 -18.90 -14.37
N LEU A 39 -11.74 -19.75 -15.01
CA LEU A 39 -12.19 -20.80 -15.88
C LEU A 39 -11.31 -22.02 -15.69
N THR A 40 -11.93 -23.18 -15.57
CA THR A 40 -11.26 -24.48 -15.50
C THR A 40 -11.71 -25.32 -16.69
N TRP A 41 -10.76 -25.83 -17.45
CA TRP A 41 -10.98 -26.80 -18.50
C TRP A 41 -10.42 -28.16 -18.11
N HIS A 42 -11.23 -29.18 -18.21
CA HIS A 42 -10.82 -30.57 -18.13
C HIS A 42 -10.53 -31.05 -19.57
N LEU A 43 -9.25 -30.95 -19.97
CA LEU A 43 -8.82 -31.33 -21.32
C LEU A 43 -8.94 -32.85 -21.53
N THR A 44 -8.57 -33.58 -20.48
CA THR A 44 -8.75 -35.05 -20.38
C THR A 44 -9.16 -35.41 -18.95
N GLN A 45 -9.23 -36.69 -18.60
CA GLN A 45 -9.42 -37.13 -17.21
C GLN A 45 -8.22 -36.80 -16.31
N SER A 46 -7.05 -36.62 -16.90
CA SER A 46 -5.78 -36.38 -16.19
C SER A 46 -5.22 -34.97 -16.37
N ASP A 47 -5.77 -34.18 -17.32
CA ASP A 47 -5.24 -32.87 -17.69
C ASP A 47 -6.25 -31.77 -17.39
N HIS A 48 -5.84 -30.82 -16.58
CA HIS A 48 -6.65 -29.68 -16.16
C HIS A 48 -5.91 -28.39 -16.45
N LEU A 49 -6.59 -27.44 -17.08
CA LEU A 49 -6.10 -26.09 -17.34
C LEU A 49 -6.96 -25.10 -16.57
N ASN A 50 -6.32 -24.23 -15.78
CA ASN A 50 -6.96 -23.20 -15.00
C ASN A 50 -6.50 -21.82 -15.50
N LEU A 51 -7.45 -20.93 -15.76
CA LEU A 51 -7.18 -19.53 -16.04
C LEU A 51 -7.87 -18.71 -14.98
N GLY A 52 -7.11 -17.90 -14.24
CA GLY A 52 -7.59 -16.96 -13.24
C GLY A 52 -7.25 -15.54 -13.62
N ALA A 53 -8.14 -14.61 -13.34
CA ALA A 53 -7.87 -13.18 -13.44
C ALA A 53 -8.48 -12.45 -12.26
N PHE A 54 -7.74 -11.53 -11.70
CA PHE A 54 -8.17 -10.63 -10.64
C PHE A 54 -7.79 -9.21 -11.00
N GLY A 55 -8.71 -8.28 -10.81
CA GLY A 55 -8.48 -6.85 -10.98
C GLY A 55 -8.98 -6.08 -9.77
N MET A 56 -8.24 -5.04 -9.41
CA MET A 56 -8.60 -4.09 -8.37
C MET A 56 -8.36 -2.68 -8.88
N PHE A 57 -9.30 -1.79 -8.62
CA PHE A 57 -9.16 -0.36 -8.88
C PHE A 57 -9.93 0.44 -7.84
N GLY A 58 -9.40 1.59 -7.51
CA GLY A 58 -9.99 2.45 -6.50
C GLY A 58 -9.24 3.75 -6.34
N THR A 59 -9.76 4.57 -5.44
CA THR A 59 -9.07 5.79 -5.01
C THR A 59 -9.30 6.00 -3.52
N ARG A 60 -8.32 6.64 -2.87
CA ARG A 60 -8.43 7.15 -1.51
C ARG A 60 -8.05 8.61 -1.51
N LYS A 61 -8.97 9.45 -1.06
CA LYS A 61 -8.73 10.88 -0.81
C LYS A 61 -8.64 11.12 0.68
N GLN A 62 -7.72 11.97 1.06
CA GLN A 62 -7.46 12.28 2.46
C GLN A 62 -7.05 13.74 2.59
N THR A 63 -7.73 14.45 3.50
CA THR A 63 -7.35 15.78 3.94
C THR A 63 -6.86 15.70 5.38
N ASN A 64 -5.68 16.23 5.63
CA ASN A 64 -5.11 16.31 6.97
C ASN A 64 -4.81 17.76 7.30
N THR A 65 -5.45 18.30 8.34
CA THR A 65 -5.23 19.63 8.86
C THR A 65 -4.44 19.54 10.15
N ILE A 66 -3.29 20.22 10.20
CA ILE A 66 -2.44 20.26 11.38
C ILE A 66 -2.29 21.72 11.82
N ASN A 67 -2.64 21.99 13.07
CA ASN A 67 -2.45 23.28 13.70
C ASN A 67 -1.31 23.19 14.70
N TYR A 68 -0.42 24.17 14.65
CA TYR A 68 0.72 24.31 15.53
C TYR A 68 0.60 25.61 16.33
N LEU A 69 0.93 25.53 17.62
CA LEU A 69 1.14 26.67 18.50
C LEU A 69 2.52 26.54 19.13
N SER A 70 3.31 27.61 19.08
CA SER A 70 4.70 27.61 19.53
C SER A 70 5.04 28.95 20.24
N ASP A 71 5.89 28.85 21.26
CA ASP A 71 6.58 29.99 21.86
C ASP A 71 8.10 29.90 21.67
N ILE A 72 8.55 29.09 20.73
CA ILE A 72 9.98 28.96 20.40
C ILE A 72 10.50 30.26 19.81
N PRO A 73 11.54 30.87 20.40
CA PRO A 73 12.07 32.14 19.91
C PRO A 73 12.47 32.08 18.43
N ASN A 74 12.20 33.15 17.69
CA ASN A 74 12.48 33.30 16.25
C ASN A 74 11.76 32.23 15.37
N SER A 75 10.68 31.64 15.88
CA SER A 75 9.81 30.71 15.14
C SER A 75 8.43 31.37 14.92
N PHE A 76 7.50 30.62 14.33
CA PHE A 76 6.10 31.05 14.23
C PHE A 76 5.42 30.97 15.61
N LEU A 77 4.44 31.85 15.86
CA LEU A 77 3.51 31.73 16.99
C LEU A 77 2.44 30.70 16.75
N SER A 78 1.89 30.72 15.54
CA SER A 78 0.92 29.70 15.08
C SER A 78 1.17 29.33 13.63
N SER A 79 0.83 28.12 13.26
CA SER A 79 0.86 27.66 11.88
C SER A 79 -0.25 26.66 11.63
N GLU A 80 -0.90 26.78 10.48
CA GLU A 80 -1.83 25.80 9.97
C GLU A 80 -1.26 25.17 8.71
N ARG A 81 -1.29 23.84 8.64
CA ARG A 81 -0.90 23.09 7.46
C ARG A 81 -2.05 22.20 7.02
N ILE A 82 -2.53 22.43 5.81
CA ILE A 82 -3.53 21.58 5.15
C ILE A 82 -2.82 20.74 4.11
N SER A 83 -3.09 19.45 4.15
CA SER A 83 -2.51 18.46 3.25
C SER A 83 -3.62 17.66 2.59
N ASP A 84 -3.80 17.84 1.30
CA ASP A 84 -4.75 17.08 0.49
C ASP A 84 -4.01 16.02 -0.32
N SER A 85 -4.48 14.78 -0.25
CA SER A 85 -3.92 13.65 -0.99
C SER A 85 -4.99 12.93 -1.78
N ASP A 86 -4.68 12.63 -3.05
CA ASP A 86 -5.48 11.78 -3.92
C ASP A 86 -4.62 10.61 -4.39
N ASN A 87 -5.04 9.39 -4.06
CA ASN A 87 -4.28 8.17 -4.24
C ASN A 87 -5.07 7.16 -5.08
N PRO A 88 -5.23 7.39 -6.40
CA PRO A 88 -5.77 6.37 -7.28
C PRO A 88 -4.83 5.17 -7.36
N MET A 89 -5.41 3.98 -7.28
CA MET A 89 -4.70 2.71 -7.33
C MET A 89 -5.40 1.75 -8.28
N LYS A 90 -4.62 0.98 -9.00
CA LYS A 90 -5.08 -0.11 -9.83
C LYS A 90 -4.06 -1.23 -9.87
N GLY A 91 -4.54 -2.44 -9.85
CA GLY A 91 -3.68 -3.61 -9.93
C GLY A 91 -4.45 -4.83 -10.39
N GLY A 92 -3.73 -5.88 -10.65
CA GLY A 92 -4.34 -7.12 -11.05
C GLY A 92 -3.34 -8.25 -11.17
N ASN A 93 -3.89 -9.43 -11.32
CA ASN A 93 -3.17 -10.67 -11.50
C ASN A 93 -3.86 -11.47 -12.60
N VAL A 94 -3.06 -12.10 -13.45
CA VAL A 94 -3.49 -13.14 -14.36
C VAL A 94 -2.67 -14.39 -14.05
N GLU A 95 -3.33 -15.52 -13.94
CA GLU A 95 -2.73 -16.80 -13.59
C GLU A 95 -3.17 -17.86 -14.57
N LEU A 96 -2.21 -18.62 -15.06
CA LEU A 96 -2.42 -19.80 -15.88
C LEU A 96 -1.83 -21.00 -15.14
N GLY A 97 -2.67 -21.95 -14.76
CA GLY A 97 -2.30 -23.19 -14.11
C GLY A 97 -2.54 -24.39 -15.03
N TYR A 98 -1.60 -25.31 -15.07
CA TYR A 98 -1.74 -26.60 -15.71
C TYR A 98 -1.44 -27.70 -14.70
N LYS A 99 -2.35 -28.63 -14.57
CA LYS A 99 -2.19 -29.81 -13.71
C LYS A 99 -2.31 -31.07 -14.54
N HIS A 100 -1.35 -31.97 -14.36
CA HIS A 100 -1.36 -33.32 -14.91
C HIS A 100 -1.33 -34.39 -13.81
N ASP A 101 -2.31 -35.25 -13.79
CA ASP A 101 -2.40 -36.39 -12.87
C ASP A 101 -1.85 -37.63 -13.57
N PHE A 102 -0.61 -38.05 -13.24
CA PHE A 102 0.00 -39.31 -13.73
C PHE A 102 -0.71 -40.52 -13.15
N SER A 103 -1.18 -40.40 -11.92
CA SER A 103 -1.95 -41.44 -11.20
C SER A 103 -2.76 -40.77 -10.09
N LYS A 104 -3.52 -41.57 -9.30
CA LYS A 104 -4.23 -41.05 -8.11
C LYS A 104 -3.30 -40.49 -7.04
N THR A 105 -2.03 -40.84 -7.08
CA THR A 105 -1.03 -40.46 -6.06
C THR A 105 0.17 -39.70 -6.62
N SER A 106 0.16 -39.36 -7.91
CA SER A 106 1.25 -38.67 -8.57
C SER A 106 0.71 -37.59 -9.51
N ASN A 107 1.15 -36.36 -9.32
CA ASN A 107 0.76 -35.22 -10.15
C ASN A 107 1.90 -34.22 -10.34
N LEU A 108 1.75 -33.39 -11.37
CA LEU A 108 2.55 -32.21 -11.65
C LEU A 108 1.60 -31.03 -11.74
N ASP A 109 1.90 -29.96 -11.02
CA ASP A 109 1.19 -28.71 -11.08
C ASP A 109 2.17 -27.61 -11.52
N VAL A 110 1.82 -26.86 -12.57
CA VAL A 110 2.62 -25.76 -13.10
C VAL A 110 1.75 -24.52 -13.14
N VAL A 111 2.22 -23.46 -12.52
CA VAL A 111 1.51 -22.18 -12.46
C VAL A 111 2.42 -21.07 -12.96
N ALA A 112 1.92 -20.30 -13.93
CA ALA A 112 2.53 -19.06 -14.37
C ALA A 112 1.59 -17.90 -14.00
N SER A 113 2.13 -16.87 -13.35
CA SER A 113 1.35 -15.69 -12.99
C SER A 113 2.03 -14.40 -13.38
N TRP A 114 1.23 -13.41 -13.71
CA TRP A 114 1.65 -12.04 -13.96
C TRP A 114 0.86 -11.09 -13.07
N ASN A 115 1.59 -10.33 -12.26
CA ASN A 115 1.04 -9.36 -11.35
C ASN A 115 1.42 -7.95 -11.80
N THR A 116 0.48 -7.02 -11.72
CA THR A 116 0.74 -5.60 -11.95
C THR A 116 0.10 -4.76 -10.86
N TRP A 117 0.83 -3.73 -10.44
CA TRP A 117 0.36 -2.77 -9.47
C TRP A 117 0.77 -1.36 -9.88
N ASN A 118 -0.17 -0.42 -9.83
CA ASN A 118 0.08 0.98 -10.13
C ASN A 118 -0.61 1.84 -9.07
N MET A 119 0.12 2.80 -8.53
CA MET A 119 -0.38 3.84 -7.65
C MET A 119 0.16 5.20 -8.12
N ASP A 120 -0.70 6.19 -8.22
CA ASP A 120 -0.36 7.55 -8.63
C ASP A 120 -0.82 8.52 -7.52
N GLN A 121 0.05 8.74 -6.54
CA GLN A 121 -0.22 9.63 -5.42
C GLN A 121 0.02 11.07 -5.83
N LYS A 122 -0.96 11.93 -5.60
CA LYS A 122 -0.85 13.38 -5.72
C LYS A 122 -1.15 13.99 -4.37
N SER A 123 -0.28 14.86 -3.91
CA SER A 123 -0.45 15.57 -2.64
C SER A 123 -0.17 17.07 -2.82
N THR A 124 -1.00 17.87 -2.21
CA THR A 124 -0.81 19.32 -2.11
C THR A 124 -0.71 19.70 -0.64
N TYR A 125 0.15 20.63 -0.35
CA TYR A 125 0.38 21.15 1.00
C TYR A 125 0.26 22.67 0.95
N LEU A 126 -0.62 23.20 1.76
CA LEU A 126 -0.76 24.62 2.02
C LEU A 126 -0.41 24.88 3.48
N GLN A 127 0.53 25.75 3.73
CA GLN A 127 0.91 26.14 5.08
C GLN A 127 0.85 27.65 5.24
N SER A 128 0.17 28.10 6.28
CA SER A 128 0.09 29.49 6.71
C SER A 128 0.72 29.61 8.09
N SER A 129 1.65 30.54 8.27
CA SER A 129 2.35 30.72 9.54
C SER A 129 2.31 32.21 9.94
N VAL A 130 2.00 32.47 11.20
CA VAL A 130 1.96 33.80 11.82
C VAL A 130 3.16 33.92 12.75
N PHE A 131 3.90 35.04 12.65
CA PHE A 131 5.08 35.36 13.44
C PHE A 131 4.79 36.45 14.47
N GLU A 132 5.74 36.70 15.39
CA GLU A 132 5.62 37.70 16.47
C GLU A 132 5.37 39.12 15.97
N ASN A 133 5.85 39.47 14.78
CA ASN A 133 5.60 40.76 14.14
C ASN A 133 4.25 40.84 13.41
N GLU A 134 3.33 39.87 13.65
CA GLU A 134 2.04 39.72 12.98
C GLU A 134 2.15 39.45 11.46
N GLU A 135 3.36 39.22 10.96
CA GLU A 135 3.56 38.85 9.58
C GLU A 135 3.02 37.44 9.34
N THR A 136 2.25 37.28 8.27
CA THR A 136 1.74 35.98 7.85
C THR A 136 2.43 35.56 6.57
N THR A 137 3.02 34.38 6.60
CA THR A 137 3.62 33.75 5.42
C THR A 137 2.77 32.60 4.93
N HIS A 138 2.74 32.43 3.61
CA HIS A 138 2.06 31.30 2.96
C HIS A 138 3.05 30.52 2.13
N SER A 139 3.02 29.21 2.24
CA SER A 139 3.76 28.31 1.37
C SER A 139 2.84 27.30 0.73
N TYR A 140 3.12 26.99 -0.53
CA TYR A 140 2.41 26.00 -1.29
C TYR A 140 3.43 25.00 -1.87
N GLN A 141 3.16 23.72 -1.69
CA GLN A 141 3.96 22.64 -2.24
C GLN A 141 3.03 21.60 -2.86
N TRP A 142 3.41 21.05 -3.99
CA TRP A 142 2.76 19.89 -4.56
C TRP A 142 3.76 18.76 -4.75
N GLN A 143 3.30 17.54 -4.64
CA GLN A 143 4.09 16.34 -4.82
C GLN A 143 3.31 15.33 -5.65
N LYS A 144 4.00 14.69 -6.59
CA LYS A 144 3.48 13.55 -7.32
C LYS A 144 4.45 12.38 -7.15
N ASN A 145 3.90 11.25 -6.71
CA ASN A 145 4.65 10.01 -6.57
C ASN A 145 3.96 8.92 -7.39
N LYS A 146 4.71 8.30 -8.30
CA LYS A 146 4.24 7.22 -9.15
C LYS A 146 4.95 5.93 -8.77
N MET A 147 4.19 4.91 -8.40
CA MET A 147 4.70 3.58 -8.15
C MET A 147 4.10 2.62 -9.16
N GLN A 148 4.96 1.86 -9.84
CA GLN A 148 4.57 0.80 -10.78
C GLN A 148 5.38 -0.44 -10.47
N SER A 149 4.71 -1.57 -10.44
CA SER A 149 5.34 -2.87 -10.25
C SER A 149 4.74 -3.87 -11.23
N HIS A 150 5.61 -4.69 -11.83
CA HIS A 150 5.25 -5.79 -12.71
C HIS A 150 6.10 -6.99 -12.32
N ASN A 151 5.47 -8.06 -11.95
CA ASN A 151 6.14 -9.28 -11.52
C ASN A 151 5.60 -10.47 -12.31
N TRP A 152 6.51 -11.32 -12.77
CA TRP A 152 6.23 -12.63 -13.30
C TRP A 152 6.63 -13.68 -12.28
N GLU A 153 5.86 -14.72 -12.18
CA GLU A 153 6.16 -15.86 -11.32
C GLU A 153 5.88 -17.14 -12.08
N LEU A 154 6.81 -18.07 -12.00
CA LEU A 154 6.65 -19.44 -12.49
C LEU A 154 6.89 -20.39 -11.34
N GLN A 155 5.94 -21.28 -11.10
CA GLN A 155 6.03 -22.33 -10.09
C GLN A 155 5.74 -23.68 -10.75
N ALA A 156 6.47 -24.70 -10.35
CA ALA A 156 6.23 -26.09 -10.76
C ALA A 156 6.41 -26.98 -9.54
N ASP A 157 5.40 -27.76 -9.23
CA ASP A 157 5.36 -28.68 -8.09
C ASP A 157 5.05 -30.10 -8.59
N TYR A 158 5.88 -31.04 -8.20
CA TYR A 158 5.71 -32.45 -8.47
C TYR A 158 5.52 -33.22 -7.17
N VAL A 159 4.51 -34.06 -7.13
CA VAL A 159 4.19 -34.94 -6.01
C VAL A 159 4.07 -36.38 -6.51
N ASN A 160 4.69 -37.31 -5.79
CA ASN A 160 4.52 -38.72 -6.03
C ASN A 160 4.51 -39.49 -4.70
N ALA A 161 3.38 -40.07 -4.34
CA ALA A 161 3.26 -40.94 -3.17
C ALA A 161 3.35 -42.43 -3.63
N PHE A 162 4.39 -43.11 -3.16
CA PHE A 162 4.65 -44.52 -3.46
C PHE A 162 3.77 -45.48 -2.65
N ASN A 163 3.42 -45.04 -1.43
CA ASN A 163 2.53 -45.74 -0.51
C ASN A 163 1.97 -44.78 0.54
N GLU A 164 1.17 -45.26 1.48
CA GLU A 164 0.53 -44.46 2.52
C GLU A 164 1.53 -43.69 3.44
N PHE A 165 2.77 -44.16 3.51
CA PHE A 165 3.80 -43.61 4.44
C PHE A 165 4.93 -42.86 3.73
N ASN A 166 5.08 -43.00 2.42
CA ASN A 166 6.23 -42.45 1.70
C ASN A 166 5.77 -41.70 0.46
N LYS A 167 6.20 -40.40 0.40
CA LYS A 167 6.02 -39.53 -0.76
C LYS A 167 7.29 -38.76 -1.08
N ILE A 168 7.46 -38.37 -2.32
CA ILE A 168 8.46 -37.38 -2.78
C ILE A 168 7.68 -36.17 -3.25
N GLU A 169 8.17 -35.01 -2.82
CA GLU A 169 7.71 -33.71 -3.28
C GLU A 169 8.93 -32.93 -3.78
N ALA A 170 8.82 -32.34 -4.95
CA ALA A 170 9.85 -31.48 -5.52
C ALA A 170 9.16 -30.26 -6.12
N GLY A 171 9.67 -29.08 -5.84
CA GLY A 171 9.12 -27.83 -6.33
C GLY A 171 10.21 -26.87 -6.80
N TYR A 172 9.85 -26.05 -7.77
CA TYR A 172 10.64 -24.93 -8.26
C TYR A 172 9.76 -23.68 -8.29
N LYS A 173 10.33 -22.56 -7.85
CA LYS A 173 9.70 -21.24 -7.94
C LYS A 173 10.72 -20.22 -8.42
N GLY A 174 10.38 -19.48 -9.48
CA GLY A 174 11.16 -18.38 -10.04
C GLY A 174 10.31 -17.10 -10.18
N THR A 175 10.91 -15.92 -9.99
CA THR A 175 10.28 -14.59 -10.13
C THR A 175 11.16 -13.68 -10.95
#